data_1604e3468032d3497bc18e05684e26ac
#
_entry.id   1604e3468032d3497bc18e05684e26ac
#
_cell.length_a   1.000
_cell.length_b   1.000
_cell.length_c   1.000
_cell.angle_alpha   90.00
_cell.angle_beta   90.00
_cell.angle_gamma   90.00
#
_symmetry.space_group_name_H-M   'P 1'
#
loop_
_entity.id
_entity.type
_entity.pdbx_description
1 polymer ?
#
loop_
_entity_poly.entity_id
_entity_poly.type
_entity_poly.pdbx_seq_one_letter_code
_entity_poly.pdbx_strand_id
1 'polypeptide(L)'
;MAKKMLGDEGVFIPMITTLHGTDITLVGSHPFYNKAVQFSINNSEYVTAVSQSLKEDTERLFKIKKEIKVIPNFIDPEKYSSRTVPCDNGFLNKENQTILTHISNYRPLKRVIDVIKIYEKIHLKFKSKLLMVGDGPDKEKAKRYCRSNGLENAVMFLGNSNEIDEILCFSDLFLLPSEQESFGLSALEAMVHKVPVICSDVGGLSEVVEDGFSGYLCPLGDIDVMAEKAIYILEDKDRHHQFKQNAFEVSKKFDINNIIKDYESVYEEALKPS
;
A
#
# COMPACT_ATOMS: atom_id res chain seq x y z
N MET A 1 4.01 26.89 -15.76
CA MET A 1 4.73 28.06 -16.29
C MET A 1 5.36 27.77 -17.66
N ALA A 2 6.29 26.82 -17.79
CA ALA A 2 6.91 26.45 -19.08
C ALA A 2 5.92 26.13 -20.20
N LYS A 3 4.87 25.34 -19.95
CA LYS A 3 3.80 25.05 -20.91
C LYS A 3 3.13 26.33 -21.48
N LYS A 4 2.88 27.33 -20.64
CA LYS A 4 2.26 28.57 -21.06
C LYS A 4 3.22 29.38 -21.94
N MET A 5 4.51 29.44 -21.60
CA MET A 5 5.53 30.12 -22.40
C MET A 5 5.68 29.46 -23.77
N LEU A 6 5.71 28.14 -23.84
CA LEU A 6 5.75 27.41 -25.12
C LEU A 6 4.47 27.60 -25.93
N GLY A 7 3.31 27.70 -25.29
CA GLY A 7 2.05 28.00 -25.96
C GLY A 7 2.03 29.42 -26.58
N ASP A 8 2.64 30.39 -25.91
CA ASP A 8 2.82 31.75 -26.44
C ASP A 8 3.75 31.76 -27.69
N GLU A 9 4.61 30.76 -27.85
CA GLU A 9 5.46 30.53 -29.03
C GLU A 9 4.79 29.62 -30.08
N GLY A 10 3.53 29.21 -29.88
CA GLY A 10 2.79 28.35 -30.78
C GLY A 10 3.10 26.85 -30.64
N VAL A 11 3.81 26.46 -29.59
CA VAL A 11 4.14 25.05 -29.30
C VAL A 11 3.13 24.50 -28.28
N PHE A 12 2.28 23.58 -28.71
CA PHE A 12 1.34 22.86 -27.82
C PHE A 12 1.94 21.56 -27.30
N ILE A 13 2.10 21.47 -25.98
CA ILE A 13 2.51 20.23 -25.28
C ILE A 13 1.42 19.86 -24.28
N PRO A 14 0.71 18.73 -24.47
CA PRO A 14 -0.29 18.27 -23.53
C PRO A 14 0.37 17.89 -22.19
N MET A 15 -0.29 18.18 -21.08
CA MET A 15 0.15 17.86 -19.74
C MET A 15 -0.86 16.91 -19.09
N ILE A 16 -0.36 15.78 -18.60
CA ILE A 16 -1.12 14.80 -17.84
C ILE A 16 -0.60 14.82 -16.41
N THR A 17 -1.50 14.89 -15.44
CA THR A 17 -1.15 14.83 -14.01
C THR A 17 -1.74 13.58 -13.38
N THR A 18 -0.89 12.71 -12.84
CA THR A 18 -1.31 11.54 -12.05
C THR A 18 -1.17 11.85 -10.56
N LEU A 19 -2.24 11.65 -9.81
CA LEU A 19 -2.31 11.89 -8.38
C LEU A 19 -1.99 10.58 -7.64
N HIS A 20 -1.00 10.63 -6.73
CA HIS A 20 -0.55 9.46 -5.98
C HIS A 20 -0.87 9.54 -4.48
N GLY A 21 -1.30 10.68 -3.96
CA GLY A 21 -1.82 10.84 -2.61
C GLY A 21 -1.10 11.87 -1.74
N THR A 22 0.21 11.76 -1.51
CA THR A 22 0.97 12.71 -0.67
C THR A 22 0.85 14.16 -1.18
N ASP A 23 0.81 14.35 -2.48
CA ASP A 23 0.58 15.60 -3.19
C ASP A 23 -0.79 16.22 -2.84
N ILE A 24 -1.78 15.40 -2.57
CA ILE A 24 -3.16 15.81 -2.27
C ILE A 24 -3.37 15.94 -0.76
N THR A 25 -3.15 14.86 -0.03
CA THR A 25 -3.56 14.75 1.37
C THR A 25 -2.61 15.44 2.34
N LEU A 26 -1.32 15.51 2.04
CA LEU A 26 -0.31 16.14 2.90
C LEU A 26 0.09 17.53 2.38
N VAL A 27 0.60 17.60 1.15
CA VAL A 27 1.09 18.87 0.57
C VAL A 27 -0.10 19.76 0.20
N GLY A 28 -1.07 19.22 -0.50
CA GLY A 28 -2.22 19.97 -1.01
C GLY A 28 -3.18 20.46 0.07
N SER A 29 -3.27 19.79 1.20
CA SER A 29 -4.06 20.25 2.35
C SER A 29 -3.44 21.47 3.06
N HIS A 30 -2.13 21.72 2.87
CA HIS A 30 -1.47 22.85 3.51
C HIS A 30 -1.85 24.18 2.81
N PRO A 31 -2.27 25.22 3.56
CA PRO A 31 -2.83 26.46 2.99
C PRO A 31 -1.94 27.14 1.95
N PHE A 32 -0.61 27.07 2.10
CA PHE A 32 0.34 27.70 1.17
C PHE A 32 0.42 26.98 -0.19
N TYR A 33 0.25 25.64 -0.20
CA TYR A 33 0.41 24.84 -1.43
C TYR A 33 -0.91 24.51 -2.11
N ASN A 34 -2.03 24.61 -1.42
CA ASN A 34 -3.36 24.28 -1.94
C ASN A 34 -3.65 24.93 -3.29
N LYS A 35 -3.41 26.25 -3.42
CA LYS A 35 -3.64 26.96 -4.68
C LYS A 35 -2.71 26.52 -5.81
N ALA A 36 -1.46 26.16 -5.48
CA ALA A 36 -0.51 25.69 -6.48
C ALA A 36 -0.89 24.29 -7.00
N VAL A 37 -1.30 23.39 -6.11
CA VAL A 37 -1.80 22.06 -6.47
C VAL A 37 -3.07 22.18 -7.31
N GLN A 38 -4.05 22.96 -6.85
CA GLN A 38 -5.28 23.22 -7.61
C GLN A 38 -5.00 23.83 -8.99
N PHE A 39 -4.06 24.76 -9.08
CA PHE A 39 -3.64 25.36 -10.36
C PHE A 39 -3.03 24.30 -11.28
N SER A 40 -2.13 23.46 -10.78
CA SER A 40 -1.50 22.38 -11.56
C SER A 40 -2.55 21.42 -12.12
N ILE A 41 -3.46 20.94 -11.27
CA ILE A 41 -4.54 20.03 -11.68
C ILE A 41 -5.42 20.66 -12.76
N ASN A 42 -5.90 21.89 -12.54
CA ASN A 42 -6.81 22.57 -13.47
C ASN A 42 -6.17 22.96 -14.81
N ASN A 43 -4.84 23.06 -14.88
CA ASN A 43 -4.10 23.36 -16.11
C ASN A 43 -3.58 22.12 -16.84
N SER A 44 -3.86 20.93 -16.33
CA SER A 44 -3.60 19.67 -17.05
C SER A 44 -4.70 19.41 -18.08
N GLU A 45 -4.36 18.81 -19.20
CA GLU A 45 -5.34 18.30 -20.17
C GLU A 45 -6.12 17.14 -19.58
N TYR A 46 -5.40 16.20 -18.99
CA TYR A 46 -5.96 15.03 -18.30
C TYR A 46 -5.43 14.93 -16.90
N VAL A 47 -6.27 14.39 -16.02
CA VAL A 47 -5.92 14.13 -14.62
C VAL A 47 -6.32 12.70 -14.28
N THR A 48 -5.40 11.94 -13.69
CA THR A 48 -5.68 10.59 -13.20
C THR A 48 -5.43 10.49 -11.70
N ALA A 49 -6.10 9.57 -11.04
CA ALA A 49 -5.90 9.24 -9.63
C ALA A 49 -5.75 7.72 -9.47
N VAL A 50 -4.95 7.30 -8.51
CA VAL A 50 -4.66 5.86 -8.30
C VAL A 50 -5.78 5.11 -7.56
N SER A 51 -6.81 5.80 -7.09
CA SER A 51 -7.97 5.20 -6.45
C SER A 51 -9.19 6.12 -6.54
N GLN A 52 -10.37 5.55 -6.39
CA GLN A 52 -11.61 6.30 -6.29
C GLN A 52 -11.61 7.18 -5.02
N SER A 53 -11.13 6.64 -3.91
CA SER A 53 -10.98 7.38 -2.65
C SER A 53 -10.10 8.63 -2.81
N LEU A 54 -8.97 8.52 -3.51
CA LEU A 54 -8.09 9.68 -3.75
C LEU A 54 -8.74 10.71 -4.68
N LYS A 55 -9.50 10.27 -5.68
CA LYS A 55 -10.31 11.16 -6.54
C LYS A 55 -11.29 11.96 -5.69
N GLU A 56 -12.09 11.29 -4.85
CA GLU A 56 -13.08 11.92 -3.97
C GLU A 56 -12.44 12.91 -2.99
N ASP A 57 -11.31 12.54 -2.37
CA ASP A 57 -10.54 13.42 -1.51
C ASP A 57 -10.06 14.66 -2.28
N THR A 58 -9.60 14.49 -3.52
CA THR A 58 -9.15 15.60 -4.36
C THR A 58 -10.29 16.55 -4.69
N GLU A 59 -11.44 16.03 -5.11
CA GLU A 59 -12.63 16.82 -5.43
C GLU A 59 -13.18 17.55 -4.20
N ARG A 60 -13.08 16.95 -3.02
CA ARG A 60 -13.49 17.57 -1.74
C ARG A 60 -12.55 18.69 -1.31
N LEU A 61 -11.22 18.51 -1.46
CA LEU A 61 -10.20 19.44 -0.96
C LEU A 61 -9.95 20.63 -1.91
N PHE A 62 -10.21 20.46 -3.20
CA PHE A 62 -9.89 21.45 -4.22
C PHE A 62 -11.08 21.75 -5.11
N LYS A 63 -11.13 23.01 -5.63
CA LYS A 63 -12.09 23.38 -6.66
C LYS A 63 -11.60 22.89 -8.03
N ILE A 64 -11.81 21.61 -8.32
CA ILE A 64 -11.40 20.99 -9.57
C ILE A 64 -12.43 21.24 -10.65
N LYS A 65 -11.95 21.59 -11.86
CA LYS A 65 -12.75 21.82 -13.07
C LYS A 65 -12.60 20.71 -14.10
N LYS A 66 -11.65 19.83 -13.87
CA LYS A 66 -11.30 18.70 -14.75
C LYS A 66 -11.92 17.43 -14.20
N GLU A 67 -12.35 16.58 -15.10
CA GLU A 67 -12.65 15.20 -14.74
C GLU A 67 -11.38 14.48 -14.31
N ILE A 68 -11.46 13.69 -13.23
CA ILE A 68 -10.37 12.85 -12.76
C ILE A 68 -10.71 11.41 -13.14
N LYS A 69 -9.92 10.79 -14.01
CA LYS A 69 -10.05 9.39 -14.38
C LYS A 69 -9.32 8.53 -13.33
N VAL A 70 -9.98 7.53 -12.80
CA VAL A 70 -9.33 6.58 -11.87
C VAL A 70 -8.61 5.53 -12.69
N ILE A 71 -7.30 5.41 -12.49
CA ILE A 71 -6.44 4.36 -13.04
C ILE A 71 -5.58 3.84 -11.89
N PRO A 72 -5.84 2.64 -11.38
CA PRO A 72 -5.15 2.12 -10.21
C PRO A 72 -3.65 1.90 -10.46
N ASN A 73 -2.88 1.82 -9.38
CA ASN A 73 -1.54 1.25 -9.46
C ASN A 73 -1.62 -0.22 -9.87
N PHE A 74 -0.54 -0.74 -10.41
CA PHE A 74 -0.49 -2.07 -10.98
C PHE A 74 0.73 -2.84 -10.49
N ILE A 75 0.68 -4.15 -10.70
CA ILE A 75 1.75 -5.09 -10.43
C ILE A 75 1.86 -6.06 -11.60
N ASP A 76 3.01 -6.71 -11.76
CA ASP A 76 3.20 -7.77 -12.74
C ASP A 76 3.09 -9.16 -12.06
N PRO A 77 1.92 -9.82 -12.09
CA PRO A 77 1.75 -11.11 -11.41
C PRO A 77 2.60 -12.23 -12.01
N GLU A 78 2.98 -12.15 -13.26
CA GLU A 78 3.78 -13.19 -13.95
C GLU A 78 5.21 -13.22 -13.40
N LYS A 79 5.76 -12.06 -13.10
CA LYS A 79 7.09 -11.93 -12.45
C LYS A 79 7.17 -12.73 -11.14
N TYR A 80 6.07 -12.82 -10.40
CA TYR A 80 5.99 -13.48 -9.09
C TYR A 80 5.52 -14.93 -9.18
N SER A 81 4.67 -15.28 -10.17
CA SER A 81 4.20 -16.65 -10.37
C SER A 81 5.27 -17.58 -10.96
N SER A 82 6.21 -17.03 -11.75
CA SER A 82 7.27 -17.79 -12.43
C SER A 82 8.47 -18.12 -11.56
N ARG A 83 8.48 -17.73 -10.27
CA ARG A 83 9.58 -18.06 -9.36
C ARG A 83 9.67 -19.57 -9.15
N THR A 84 10.67 -20.16 -9.81
CA THR A 84 11.03 -21.59 -9.68
C THR A 84 11.95 -21.85 -8.47
N VAL A 85 12.48 -20.80 -7.86
CA VAL A 85 13.38 -20.90 -6.70
C VAL A 85 12.52 -20.96 -5.44
N PRO A 86 12.67 -22.00 -4.60
CA PRO A 86 12.03 -22.00 -3.29
C PRO A 86 12.40 -20.74 -2.52
N CYS A 87 11.45 -20.20 -1.76
CA CYS A 87 11.72 -19.14 -0.83
C CYS A 87 12.71 -19.66 0.22
N ASP A 88 14.00 -19.61 -0.07
CA ASP A 88 15.06 -19.96 0.87
C ASP A 88 15.79 -18.69 1.28
N ASN A 89 15.76 -18.40 2.55
CA ASN A 89 16.59 -17.35 3.10
C ASN A 89 17.30 -17.93 4.32
N GLY A 90 18.58 -18.03 4.23
CA GLY A 90 19.43 -18.44 5.35
C GLY A 90 19.29 -17.60 6.64
N PHE A 91 18.42 -16.59 6.65
CA PHE A 91 18.17 -15.68 7.78
C PHE A 91 17.03 -16.13 8.69
N LEU A 92 16.02 -16.83 8.16
CA LEU A 92 14.85 -17.22 8.93
C LEU A 92 14.66 -18.73 8.85
N ASN A 93 15.04 -19.41 9.92
CA ASN A 93 14.63 -20.78 10.09
C ASN A 93 13.11 -20.82 10.30
N LYS A 94 12.36 -21.07 9.20
CA LYS A 94 10.89 -21.10 9.20
C LYS A 94 10.32 -22.33 9.94
N GLU A 95 11.19 -23.21 10.45
CA GLU A 95 10.73 -24.41 11.14
C GLU A 95 9.82 -24.05 12.32
N ASN A 96 8.53 -24.20 12.10
CA ASN A 96 7.45 -23.98 13.08
C ASN A 96 7.30 -22.55 13.63
N GLN A 97 7.59 -21.52 12.84
CA GLN A 97 7.31 -20.13 13.22
C GLN A 97 6.40 -19.44 12.20
N THR A 98 5.42 -18.69 12.70
CA THR A 98 4.59 -17.81 11.88
C THR A 98 5.32 -16.49 11.64
N ILE A 99 5.42 -16.04 10.39
CA ILE A 99 6.09 -14.80 10.02
C ILE A 99 5.05 -13.75 9.66
N LEU A 100 5.03 -12.67 10.41
CA LEU A 100 4.25 -11.49 10.10
C LEU A 100 5.16 -10.40 9.54
N THR A 101 4.64 -9.59 8.62
CA THR A 101 5.45 -8.56 7.96
C THR A 101 4.70 -7.23 7.91
N HIS A 102 5.45 -6.14 8.07
CA HIS A 102 5.01 -4.78 7.81
C HIS A 102 6.07 -4.04 6.99
N ILE A 103 5.63 -3.33 5.96
CA ILE A 103 6.50 -2.56 5.05
C ILE A 103 5.98 -1.13 4.97
N SER A 104 6.79 -0.15 5.39
CA SER A 104 6.44 1.26 5.27
C SER A 104 7.63 2.21 5.48
N ASN A 105 7.40 3.51 5.28
CA ASN A 105 8.37 4.57 5.55
C ASN A 105 8.30 5.11 7.00
N TYR A 106 7.72 4.39 7.92
CA TYR A 106 7.59 4.69 9.36
C TYR A 106 7.20 6.14 9.70
N ARG A 107 6.42 6.79 8.85
CA ARG A 107 5.78 8.06 9.19
C ARG A 107 4.64 7.82 10.20
N PRO A 108 4.25 8.82 11.01
CA PRO A 108 3.20 8.67 12.03
C PRO A 108 1.90 8.06 11.49
N LEU A 109 1.49 8.45 10.27
CA LEU A 109 0.30 7.90 9.61
C LEU A 109 0.36 6.39 9.32
N LYS A 110 1.55 5.77 9.37
CA LYS A 110 1.73 4.32 9.20
C LYS A 110 1.54 3.53 10.50
N ARG A 111 1.40 4.23 11.64
CA ARG A 111 1.04 3.67 12.95
C ARG A 111 1.87 2.45 13.35
N VAL A 112 3.21 2.53 13.14
CA VAL A 112 4.12 1.38 13.36
C VAL A 112 4.09 0.83 14.80
N ILE A 113 3.71 1.64 15.79
CA ILE A 113 3.50 1.18 17.16
C ILE A 113 2.30 0.24 17.23
N ASP A 114 1.23 0.54 16.50
CA ASP A 114 0.05 -0.32 16.49
C ASP A 114 0.33 -1.65 15.78
N VAL A 115 1.19 -1.66 14.74
CA VAL A 115 1.69 -2.92 14.16
C VAL A 115 2.28 -3.81 15.24
N ILE A 116 3.15 -3.26 16.10
CA ILE A 116 3.81 -4.03 17.16
C ILE A 116 2.80 -4.47 18.23
N LYS A 117 1.84 -3.62 18.60
CA LYS A 117 0.79 -3.98 19.55
C LYS A 117 -0.15 -5.08 19.05
N ILE A 118 -0.50 -5.04 17.76
CA ILE A 118 -1.26 -6.12 17.10
C ILE A 118 -0.45 -7.41 17.15
N TYR A 119 0.83 -7.32 16.75
CA TYR A 119 1.75 -8.45 16.79
C TYR A 119 1.91 -9.04 18.21
N GLU A 120 2.05 -8.21 19.23
CA GLU A 120 2.16 -8.63 20.63
C GLU A 120 1.00 -9.57 21.03
N LYS A 121 -0.24 -9.23 20.67
CA LYS A 121 -1.42 -10.05 20.92
C LYS A 121 -1.39 -11.39 20.16
N ILE A 122 -0.90 -11.37 18.92
CA ILE A 122 -0.74 -12.59 18.10
C ILE A 122 0.37 -13.47 18.67
N HIS A 123 1.48 -12.87 19.10
CA HIS A 123 2.64 -13.59 19.65
C HIS A 123 2.33 -14.36 20.93
N LEU A 124 1.33 -13.93 21.69
CA LEU A 124 0.85 -14.68 22.85
C LEU A 124 0.22 -16.04 22.50
N LYS A 125 -0.26 -16.19 21.25
CA LYS A 125 -0.91 -17.44 20.79
C LYS A 125 -0.04 -18.28 19.87
N PHE A 126 0.87 -17.66 19.13
CA PHE A 126 1.69 -18.34 18.13
C PHE A 126 3.18 -18.07 18.36
N LYS A 127 4.00 -19.11 18.22
CA LYS A 127 5.44 -18.91 18.06
C LYS A 127 5.65 -18.18 16.74
N SER A 128 5.99 -16.91 16.79
CA SER A 128 5.99 -16.02 15.62
C SER A 128 7.15 -15.03 15.64
N LYS A 129 7.42 -14.43 14.50
CA LYS A 129 8.29 -13.24 14.34
C LYS A 129 7.59 -12.16 13.54
N LEU A 130 7.90 -10.91 13.86
CA LEU A 130 7.49 -9.75 13.08
C LEU A 130 8.70 -9.17 12.34
N LEU A 131 8.58 -9.06 11.02
CA LEU A 131 9.53 -8.38 10.17
C LEU A 131 9.06 -6.96 9.91
N MET A 132 9.83 -5.99 10.37
CA MET A 132 9.58 -4.56 10.19
C MET A 132 10.52 -4.03 9.13
N VAL A 133 10.00 -3.79 7.91
CA VAL A 133 10.79 -3.34 6.75
C VAL A 133 10.56 -1.86 6.50
N GLY A 134 11.64 -1.13 6.29
CA GLY A 134 11.62 0.30 6.04
C GLY A 134 12.34 1.12 7.10
N ASP A 135 12.25 2.43 6.95
CA ASP A 135 12.89 3.40 7.84
C ASP A 135 12.05 4.68 7.93
N GLY A 136 12.24 5.45 9.00
CA GLY A 136 11.55 6.72 9.17
C GLY A 136 11.47 7.20 10.60
N PRO A 137 10.73 8.32 10.83
CA PRO A 137 10.76 9.05 12.09
C PRO A 137 10.33 8.23 13.32
N ASP A 138 9.41 7.28 13.17
CA ASP A 138 8.90 6.49 14.29
C ASP A 138 9.73 5.21 14.58
N LYS A 139 10.82 4.94 13.86
CA LYS A 139 11.68 3.75 14.04
C LYS A 139 12.21 3.61 15.47
N GLU A 140 12.82 4.65 16.00
CA GLU A 140 13.40 4.61 17.33
C GLU A 140 12.33 4.51 18.43
N LYS A 141 11.16 5.08 18.18
CA LYS A 141 10.00 4.91 19.07
C LYS A 141 9.51 3.46 19.09
N ALA A 142 9.43 2.83 17.91
CA ALA A 142 9.07 1.42 17.75
C ALA A 142 10.08 0.49 18.46
N LYS A 143 11.38 0.71 18.27
CA LYS A 143 12.42 -0.06 18.96
C LYS A 143 12.37 0.10 20.49
N ARG A 144 12.12 1.31 20.99
CA ARG A 144 11.94 1.53 22.44
C ARG A 144 10.75 0.76 22.98
N TYR A 145 9.62 0.78 22.24
CA TYR A 145 8.45 0.00 22.62
C TYR A 145 8.77 -1.50 22.72
N CYS A 146 9.47 -2.07 21.73
CA CYS A 146 9.89 -3.48 21.76
C CYS A 146 10.74 -3.80 22.99
N ARG A 147 11.74 -2.94 23.30
CA ARG A 147 12.60 -3.11 24.50
C ARG A 147 11.79 -3.10 25.80
N SER A 148 10.88 -2.16 25.92
CA SER A 148 10.07 -2.00 27.14
C SER A 148 9.08 -3.15 27.36
N ASN A 149 8.75 -3.91 26.32
CA ASN A 149 7.78 -5.02 26.36
C ASN A 149 8.41 -6.39 26.10
N GLY A 150 9.75 -6.51 26.09
CA GLY A 150 10.44 -7.80 25.94
C GLY A 150 10.31 -8.44 24.56
N LEU A 151 10.05 -7.64 23.52
CA LEU A 151 9.82 -8.10 22.14
C LEU A 151 11.08 -8.04 21.25
N GLU A 152 12.26 -7.73 21.81
CA GLU A 152 13.49 -7.50 21.03
C GLU A 152 13.92 -8.71 20.19
N ASN A 153 13.69 -9.91 20.71
CA ASN A 153 14.02 -11.14 19.99
C ASN A 153 12.93 -11.61 19.03
N ALA A 154 11.74 -11.03 19.12
CA ALA A 154 10.58 -11.43 18.32
C ALA A 154 10.31 -10.46 17.17
N VAL A 155 10.76 -9.20 17.28
CA VAL A 155 10.60 -8.14 16.25
C VAL A 155 11.93 -7.81 15.61
N MET A 156 12.03 -7.99 14.30
CA MET A 156 13.25 -7.73 13.52
C MET A 156 13.07 -6.47 12.65
N PHE A 157 13.91 -5.46 12.87
CA PHE A 157 13.94 -4.25 12.06
C PHE A 157 14.99 -4.40 10.94
N LEU A 158 14.53 -4.63 9.71
CA LEU A 158 15.40 -4.92 8.57
C LEU A 158 15.93 -3.65 7.87
N GLY A 159 15.38 -2.46 8.21
CA GLY A 159 15.71 -1.23 7.49
C GLY A 159 15.11 -1.21 6.07
N ASN A 160 15.63 -0.31 5.23
CA ASN A 160 15.28 -0.31 3.82
C ASN A 160 15.90 -1.54 3.14
N SER A 161 15.10 -2.29 2.41
CA SER A 161 15.54 -3.48 1.70
C SER A 161 15.13 -3.43 0.24
N ASN A 162 15.97 -3.94 -0.63
CA ASN A 162 15.63 -4.21 -2.04
C ASN A 162 15.10 -5.65 -2.24
N GLU A 163 15.09 -6.46 -1.18
CA GLU A 163 14.69 -7.87 -1.18
C GLU A 163 13.24 -8.05 -0.69
N ILE A 164 12.37 -7.10 -1.05
CA ILE A 164 10.95 -7.10 -0.63
C ILE A 164 10.25 -8.39 -1.06
N ASP A 165 10.50 -8.82 -2.28
CA ASP A 165 9.90 -10.04 -2.84
C ASP A 165 10.27 -11.28 -2.03
N GLU A 166 11.53 -11.36 -1.57
CA GLU A 166 12.01 -12.47 -0.76
C GLU A 166 11.38 -12.44 0.62
N ILE A 167 11.33 -11.27 1.25
CA ILE A 167 10.71 -11.09 2.56
C ILE A 167 9.22 -11.47 2.51
N LEU A 168 8.48 -11.00 1.51
CA LEU A 168 7.06 -11.32 1.36
C LEU A 168 6.82 -12.80 1.06
N CYS A 169 7.71 -13.44 0.31
CA CYS A 169 7.62 -14.87 0.03
C CYS A 169 7.61 -15.74 1.30
N PHE A 170 8.26 -15.29 2.40
CA PHE A 170 8.26 -15.99 3.69
C PHE A 170 7.09 -15.63 4.59
N SER A 171 6.41 -14.54 4.28
CA SER A 171 5.39 -13.98 5.13
C SER A 171 4.14 -14.85 5.15
N ASP A 172 3.55 -14.98 6.30
CA ASP A 172 2.27 -15.68 6.48
C ASP A 172 1.11 -14.69 6.58
N LEU A 173 1.37 -13.46 7.04
CA LEU A 173 0.39 -12.39 7.17
C LEU A 173 1.05 -11.02 7.07
N PHE A 174 0.35 -10.06 6.46
CA PHE A 174 0.80 -8.67 6.34
C PHE A 174 -0.06 -7.76 7.21
N LEU A 175 0.58 -6.86 7.97
CA LEU A 175 -0.09 -5.91 8.86
C LEU A 175 0.06 -4.49 8.33
N LEU A 176 -1.05 -3.78 8.11
CA LEU A 176 -1.06 -2.40 7.61
C LEU A 176 -2.12 -1.52 8.32
N PRO A 177 -1.95 -1.20 9.62
CA PRO A 177 -2.90 -0.40 10.40
C PRO A 177 -2.78 1.10 10.11
N SER A 178 -2.49 1.48 8.88
CA SER A 178 -2.28 2.87 8.46
C SER A 178 -3.50 3.75 8.75
N GLU A 179 -3.26 4.99 9.13
CA GLU A 179 -4.30 6.01 9.29
C GLU A 179 -4.78 6.55 7.93
N GLN A 180 -3.91 6.53 6.95
CA GLN A 180 -4.19 7.02 5.60
C GLN A 180 -3.40 6.25 4.56
N GLU A 181 -4.09 5.80 3.52
CA GLU A 181 -3.52 5.15 2.34
C GLU A 181 -4.24 5.63 1.08
N SER A 182 -3.49 6.07 0.09
CA SER A 182 -4.09 6.52 -1.17
C SER A 182 -4.48 5.35 -2.07
N PHE A 183 -3.77 4.21 -1.95
CA PHE A 183 -4.04 2.99 -2.70
C PHE A 183 -3.72 1.75 -1.86
N GLY A 184 -2.51 1.68 -1.29
CA GLY A 184 -2.05 0.52 -0.55
C GLY A 184 -1.14 -0.40 -1.36
N LEU A 185 -0.15 0.18 -2.07
CA LEU A 185 0.77 -0.61 -2.92
C LEU A 185 1.47 -1.74 -2.16
N SER A 186 1.89 -1.50 -0.91
CA SER A 186 2.51 -2.56 -0.08
C SER A 186 1.55 -3.70 0.28
N ALA A 187 0.24 -3.43 0.37
CA ALA A 187 -0.77 -4.47 0.52
C ALA A 187 -0.89 -5.29 -0.78
N LEU A 188 -0.93 -4.64 -1.93
CA LEU A 188 -0.96 -5.31 -3.23
C LEU A 188 0.31 -6.17 -3.45
N GLU A 189 1.49 -5.65 -3.09
CA GLU A 189 2.76 -6.40 -3.13
C GLU A 189 2.71 -7.64 -2.23
N ALA A 190 2.13 -7.55 -1.03
CA ALA A 190 1.91 -8.71 -0.16
C ALA A 190 0.96 -9.73 -0.81
N MET A 191 -0.16 -9.27 -1.36
CA MET A 191 -1.19 -10.13 -1.94
C MET A 191 -0.69 -10.91 -3.15
N VAL A 192 0.14 -10.32 -4.04
CA VAL A 192 0.72 -11.03 -5.18
C VAL A 192 1.69 -12.14 -4.74
N HIS A 193 2.27 -12.02 -3.54
CA HIS A 193 3.07 -13.08 -2.90
C HIS A 193 2.23 -14.07 -2.09
N LYS A 194 0.90 -14.06 -2.26
CA LYS A 194 -0.03 -14.92 -1.51
C LYS A 194 0.01 -14.65 0.00
N VAL A 195 0.16 -13.41 0.41
CA VAL A 195 0.15 -13.01 1.82
C VAL A 195 -1.15 -12.27 2.12
N PRO A 196 -2.04 -12.84 2.95
CA PRO A 196 -3.26 -12.16 3.38
C PRO A 196 -2.96 -10.89 4.17
N VAL A 197 -3.82 -9.89 4.04
CA VAL A 197 -3.61 -8.56 4.61
C VAL A 197 -4.61 -8.27 5.73
N ILE A 198 -4.11 -7.80 6.87
CA ILE A 198 -4.93 -7.16 7.91
C ILE A 198 -4.62 -5.66 7.87
N CYS A 199 -5.60 -4.86 7.55
CA CYS A 199 -5.40 -3.41 7.42
C CYS A 199 -6.56 -2.60 7.98
N SER A 200 -6.33 -1.29 8.14
CA SER A 200 -7.40 -0.36 8.46
C SER A 200 -8.34 -0.19 7.26
N ASP A 201 -9.63 0.00 7.52
CA ASP A 201 -10.61 0.40 6.50
C ASP A 201 -10.50 1.91 6.24
N VAL A 202 -9.49 2.29 5.44
CA VAL A 202 -9.19 3.69 5.12
C VAL A 202 -8.71 3.87 3.68
N GLY A 203 -9.14 4.96 3.07
CA GLY A 203 -8.66 5.39 1.75
C GLY A 203 -8.82 4.30 0.68
N GLY A 204 -7.80 4.12 -0.14
CA GLY A 204 -7.80 3.13 -1.23
C GLY A 204 -7.62 1.67 -0.80
N LEU A 205 -7.45 1.37 0.50
CA LEU A 205 -7.27 -0.02 0.96
C LEU A 205 -8.51 -0.88 0.70
N SER A 206 -9.71 -0.32 0.82
CA SER A 206 -10.97 -1.01 0.50
C SER A 206 -11.16 -1.32 -1.00
N GLU A 207 -10.36 -0.68 -1.86
CA GLU A 207 -10.35 -0.96 -3.30
C GLU A 207 -9.36 -2.10 -3.66
N VAL A 208 -8.40 -2.39 -2.77
CA VAL A 208 -7.35 -3.40 -2.96
C VAL A 208 -7.65 -4.69 -2.20
N VAL A 209 -8.09 -4.57 -0.94
CA VAL A 209 -8.35 -5.72 -0.07
C VAL A 209 -9.84 -6.03 -0.03
N GLU A 210 -10.22 -7.26 -0.36
CA GLU A 210 -11.59 -7.75 -0.22
C GLU A 210 -11.79 -8.32 1.19
N ASP A 211 -12.66 -7.63 1.96
CA ASP A 211 -12.93 -7.98 3.36
C ASP A 211 -13.50 -9.40 3.52
N GLY A 212 -12.90 -10.17 4.42
CA GLY A 212 -13.27 -11.56 4.68
C GLY A 212 -12.90 -12.55 3.57
N PHE A 213 -12.23 -12.10 2.49
CA PHE A 213 -11.85 -12.94 1.36
C PHE A 213 -10.34 -12.96 1.12
N SER A 214 -9.70 -11.84 0.84
CA SER A 214 -8.24 -11.74 0.64
C SER A 214 -7.49 -11.25 1.88
N GLY A 215 -8.22 -10.78 2.87
CA GLY A 215 -7.73 -10.21 4.12
C GLY A 215 -8.89 -9.68 4.94
N TYR A 216 -8.60 -8.76 5.85
CA TYR A 216 -9.65 -8.06 6.62
C TYR A 216 -9.42 -6.55 6.65
N LEU A 217 -10.51 -5.81 6.44
CA LEU A 217 -10.62 -4.38 6.67
C LEU A 217 -11.14 -4.16 8.10
N CYS A 218 -10.38 -3.47 8.93
CA CYS A 218 -10.70 -3.28 10.34
C CYS A 218 -10.88 -1.79 10.67
N PRO A 219 -11.69 -1.44 11.68
CA PRO A 219 -11.81 -0.06 12.12
C PRO A 219 -10.44 0.55 12.46
N LEU A 220 -10.22 1.79 12.04
CA LEU A 220 -8.97 2.50 12.29
C LEU A 220 -8.64 2.54 13.78
N GLY A 221 -7.45 2.05 14.14
CA GLY A 221 -6.94 2.05 15.50
C GLY A 221 -7.50 0.94 16.39
N ASP A 222 -8.37 0.08 15.89
CA ASP A 222 -8.88 -1.06 16.64
C ASP A 222 -7.89 -2.24 16.60
N ILE A 223 -6.90 -2.17 17.49
CA ILE A 223 -5.83 -3.15 17.62
C ILE A 223 -6.38 -4.54 18.00
N ASP A 224 -7.46 -4.56 18.79
CA ASP A 224 -8.04 -5.81 19.27
C ASP A 224 -8.72 -6.56 18.12
N VAL A 225 -9.55 -5.90 17.33
CA VAL A 225 -10.19 -6.47 16.16
C VAL A 225 -9.14 -6.92 15.13
N MET A 226 -8.10 -6.10 14.86
CA MET A 226 -7.03 -6.49 13.94
C MET A 226 -6.30 -7.75 14.40
N ALA A 227 -5.97 -7.86 15.67
CA ALA A 227 -5.34 -9.05 16.23
C ALA A 227 -6.27 -10.27 16.20
N GLU A 228 -7.56 -10.10 16.51
CA GLU A 228 -8.57 -11.17 16.42
C GLU A 228 -8.68 -11.72 14.99
N LYS A 229 -8.79 -10.86 13.98
CA LYS A 229 -8.87 -11.25 12.57
C LYS A 229 -7.60 -11.94 12.08
N ALA A 230 -6.42 -11.45 12.51
CA ALA A 230 -5.14 -12.10 12.24
C ALA A 230 -5.08 -13.51 12.82
N ILE A 231 -5.44 -13.66 14.08
CA ILE A 231 -5.50 -14.93 14.78
C ILE A 231 -6.50 -15.87 14.10
N TYR A 232 -7.68 -15.38 13.75
CA TYR A 232 -8.70 -16.15 13.03
C TYR A 232 -8.15 -16.75 11.73
N ILE A 233 -7.40 -15.99 10.93
CA ILE A 233 -6.77 -16.55 9.72
C ILE A 233 -5.74 -17.62 10.06
N LEU A 234 -4.89 -17.37 11.06
CA LEU A 234 -3.69 -18.18 11.35
C LEU A 234 -3.97 -19.48 12.13
N GLU A 235 -5.06 -19.55 12.90
CA GLU A 235 -5.34 -20.70 13.75
C GLU A 235 -5.81 -21.94 12.99
N ASP A 236 -6.26 -21.79 11.75
CA ASP A 236 -6.73 -22.87 10.89
C ASP A 236 -5.91 -22.87 9.58
N LYS A 237 -5.23 -23.97 9.31
CA LYS A 237 -4.33 -24.10 8.16
C LYS A 237 -5.05 -24.05 6.81
N ASP A 238 -6.26 -24.63 6.73
CA ASP A 238 -7.03 -24.67 5.50
C ASP A 238 -7.58 -23.27 5.19
N ARG A 239 -8.08 -22.59 6.21
CA ARG A 239 -8.51 -21.19 6.11
C ARG A 239 -7.35 -20.27 5.72
N HIS A 240 -6.19 -20.39 6.37
CA HIS A 240 -5.00 -19.62 6.01
C HIS A 240 -4.60 -19.88 4.56
N HIS A 241 -4.59 -21.15 4.13
CA HIS A 241 -4.30 -21.49 2.73
C HIS A 241 -5.32 -20.86 1.77
N GLN A 242 -6.61 -20.88 2.11
CA GLN A 242 -7.65 -20.26 1.29
C GLN A 242 -7.44 -18.76 1.16
N PHE A 243 -7.19 -18.04 2.27
CA PHE A 243 -6.90 -16.60 2.23
C PHE A 243 -5.66 -16.28 1.39
N LYS A 244 -4.63 -17.11 1.45
CA LYS A 244 -3.42 -16.98 0.61
C LYS A 244 -3.74 -17.06 -0.89
N GLN A 245 -4.57 -18.03 -1.30
CA GLN A 245 -4.98 -18.15 -2.69
C GLN A 245 -5.87 -16.98 -3.11
N ASN A 246 -6.81 -16.59 -2.27
CA ASN A 246 -7.71 -15.49 -2.53
C ASN A 246 -6.96 -14.14 -2.67
N ALA A 247 -5.95 -13.89 -1.82
CA ALA A 247 -5.10 -12.70 -1.92
C ALA A 247 -4.44 -12.61 -3.30
N PHE A 248 -3.87 -13.72 -3.77
CA PHE A 248 -3.28 -13.77 -5.11
C PHE A 248 -4.32 -13.57 -6.22
N GLU A 249 -5.50 -14.19 -6.13
CA GLU A 249 -6.55 -14.00 -7.15
C GLU A 249 -7.03 -12.55 -7.22
N VAL A 250 -7.20 -11.88 -6.08
CA VAL A 250 -7.59 -10.47 -6.06
C VAL A 250 -6.48 -9.59 -6.64
N SER A 251 -5.20 -9.89 -6.38
CA SER A 251 -4.09 -9.10 -6.92
C SER A 251 -4.03 -9.08 -8.46
N LYS A 252 -4.54 -10.11 -9.13
CA LYS A 252 -4.61 -10.17 -10.61
C LYS A 252 -5.51 -9.10 -11.23
N LYS A 253 -6.42 -8.51 -10.46
CA LYS A 253 -7.24 -7.37 -10.94
C LYS A 253 -6.39 -6.15 -11.26
N PHE A 254 -5.20 -6.09 -10.69
CA PHE A 254 -4.22 -5.02 -10.84
C PHE A 254 -3.05 -5.41 -11.75
N ASP A 255 -3.26 -6.34 -12.67
CA ASP A 255 -2.26 -6.78 -13.64
C ASP A 255 -1.88 -5.64 -14.58
N ILE A 256 -0.57 -5.38 -14.70
CA ILE A 256 0.01 -4.35 -15.57
C ILE A 256 -0.50 -4.47 -17.01
N ASN A 257 -0.65 -5.69 -17.55
CA ASN A 257 -1.09 -5.91 -18.92
C ASN A 257 -2.51 -5.41 -19.20
N ASN A 258 -3.31 -5.24 -18.16
CA ASN A 258 -4.64 -4.67 -18.24
C ASN A 258 -4.63 -3.16 -17.98
N ILE A 259 -4.00 -2.76 -16.88
CA ILE A 259 -4.03 -1.35 -16.42
C ILE A 259 -3.25 -0.42 -17.35
N ILE A 260 -2.16 -0.89 -17.98
CA ILE A 260 -1.34 -0.05 -18.85
C ILE A 260 -2.15 0.49 -20.05
N LYS A 261 -3.13 -0.24 -20.55
CA LYS A 261 -4.00 0.17 -21.65
C LYS A 261 -4.82 1.41 -21.31
N ASP A 262 -5.21 1.57 -20.04
CA ASP A 262 -5.93 2.76 -19.58
C ASP A 262 -5.03 3.99 -19.59
N TYR A 263 -3.75 3.86 -19.22
CA TYR A 263 -2.76 4.93 -19.35
C TYR A 263 -2.47 5.26 -20.79
N GLU A 264 -2.26 4.26 -21.65
CA GLU A 264 -2.03 4.44 -23.09
C GLU A 264 -3.21 5.19 -23.74
N SER A 265 -4.43 4.81 -23.41
CA SER A 265 -5.64 5.52 -23.90
C SER A 265 -5.64 7.00 -23.52
N VAL A 266 -5.27 7.35 -22.28
CA VAL A 266 -5.17 8.74 -21.84
C VAL A 266 -4.08 9.51 -22.61
N TYR A 267 -2.94 8.86 -22.86
CA TYR A 267 -1.84 9.48 -23.61
C TYR A 267 -2.20 9.68 -25.09
N GLU A 268 -2.86 8.70 -25.72
CA GLU A 268 -3.34 8.84 -27.09
C GLU A 268 -4.40 9.94 -27.25
N GLU A 269 -5.33 10.03 -26.29
CA GLU A 269 -6.32 11.11 -26.25
C GLU A 269 -5.64 12.48 -26.12
N ALA A 270 -4.62 12.60 -25.26
CA ALA A 270 -3.91 13.84 -25.06
C ALA A 270 -3.11 14.30 -26.29
N LEU A 271 -2.70 13.39 -27.16
CA LEU A 271 -1.94 13.67 -28.38
C LEU A 271 -2.83 14.00 -29.59
N LYS A 272 -4.15 13.79 -29.52
CA LYS A 272 -5.06 14.15 -30.61
C LYS A 272 -5.10 15.70 -30.76
N PRO A 273 -4.97 16.22 -31.99
CA PRO A 273 -5.15 17.66 -32.20
C PRO A 273 -6.57 18.07 -31.78
N SER A 274 -6.65 19.12 -30.97
CA SER A 274 -7.90 19.75 -30.55
C SER A 274 -8.56 20.55 -31.71
#